data_9800d2170bb0a876e03eece1a8ac5700
#
_entry.id   9800d2170bb0a876e03eece1a8ac5700
#
_cell.length_a   1.000
_cell.length_b   1.000
_cell.length_c   1.000
_cell.angle_alpha   90.00
_cell.angle_beta   90.00
_cell.angle_gamma   90.00
#
_symmetry.space_group_name_H-M   'P 1'
#
loop_
_entity.id
_entity.type
_entity.pdbx_description
1 polymer ?
#
loop_
_entity_poly.entity_id
_entity_poly.type
_entity_poly.pdbx_seq_one_letter_code
_entity_poly.pdbx_strand_id
1 'polypeptide(L)'
;MRVLWVIAVLLLTVGSVGEGWAEDVIGTRPLLTIVRKDLHSILPSDCHILIDPHPIEQFLDALDGTPPDWGLVYGHGHHDPDLDERLFALNRKRDAMRAGKAALQWRVVFLWSAELSRYDPTTGGFSLAIGPIFTPTRWGVVRFKPEEVPSNLVVIPDPGTRDVLRRQLQAGRKIDIEIAMVGQLIPDESLVYDFSHDDEGLGIIMPVVRIERVEYLLARR
;
A
#
# COMPACT_ATOMS: atom_id res chain seq x y z
N MET A 1 -25.45 -39.55 63.05
CA MET A 1 -24.75 -38.33 62.69
C MET A 1 -24.18 -38.50 61.28
N ARG A 2 -24.81 -37.88 60.29
CA ARG A 2 -24.34 -37.89 58.87
C ARG A 2 -23.93 -36.46 58.53
N VAL A 3 -22.63 -36.27 58.27
CA VAL A 3 -22.05 -34.98 57.85
C VAL A 3 -22.15 -34.91 56.33
N LEU A 4 -22.93 -33.95 55.80
CA LEU A 4 -23.01 -33.62 54.39
C LEU A 4 -21.84 -32.69 54.05
N TRP A 5 -21.01 -33.12 53.09
CA TRP A 5 -20.02 -32.23 52.42
C TRP A 5 -20.67 -31.59 51.21
N VAL A 6 -20.77 -30.25 51.25
CA VAL A 6 -21.17 -29.43 50.08
C VAL A 6 -19.92 -29.03 49.36
N ILE A 7 -19.75 -29.57 48.15
CA ILE A 7 -18.68 -29.18 47.22
C ILE A 7 -19.21 -27.98 46.40
N ALA A 8 -18.69 -26.80 46.66
CA ALA A 8 -18.93 -25.65 45.80
C ALA A 8 -18.02 -25.73 44.54
N VAL A 9 -18.60 -25.96 43.40
CA VAL A 9 -17.90 -25.89 42.10
C VAL A 9 -17.92 -24.44 41.65
N LEU A 10 -16.74 -23.79 41.71
CA LEU A 10 -16.52 -22.45 41.17
C LEU A 10 -16.27 -22.60 39.65
N LEU A 11 -17.29 -22.29 38.86
CA LEU A 11 -17.17 -22.16 37.40
C LEU A 11 -16.47 -20.86 37.08
N LEU A 12 -15.16 -20.92 36.80
CA LEU A 12 -14.40 -19.87 36.14
C LEU A 12 -14.81 -19.82 34.66
N THR A 13 -15.70 -18.89 34.31
CA THR A 13 -15.94 -18.50 32.93
C THR A 13 -14.74 -17.69 32.46
N VAL A 14 -13.80 -18.34 31.78
CA VAL A 14 -12.80 -17.65 30.98
C VAL A 14 -13.55 -17.02 29.80
N GLY A 15 -13.86 -15.74 29.92
CA GLY A 15 -14.37 -14.95 28.82
C GLY A 15 -13.28 -14.88 27.73
N SER A 16 -13.54 -15.51 26.61
CA SER A 16 -12.77 -15.28 25.38
C SER A 16 -12.94 -13.82 25.00
N VAL A 17 -11.94 -13.00 25.31
CA VAL A 17 -11.80 -11.65 24.74
C VAL A 17 -11.60 -11.86 23.25
N GLY A 18 -12.60 -11.46 22.48
CA GLY A 18 -12.68 -11.70 21.06
C GLY A 18 -11.51 -11.06 20.30
N GLU A 19 -10.96 -11.82 19.38
CA GLU A 19 -9.98 -11.43 18.37
C GLU A 19 -10.57 -10.51 17.27
N GLY A 20 -11.53 -9.66 17.59
CA GLY A 20 -12.23 -8.80 16.63
C GLY A 20 -11.65 -7.40 16.45
N TRP A 21 -10.49 -7.05 17.03
CA TRP A 21 -10.03 -5.65 17.08
C TRP A 21 -8.83 -5.32 16.17
N ALA A 22 -8.32 -6.26 15.38
CA ALA A 22 -7.10 -6.02 14.59
C ALA A 22 -7.35 -5.36 13.21
N GLU A 23 -8.51 -5.56 12.59
CA GLU A 23 -8.79 -5.01 11.24
C GLU A 23 -9.13 -3.52 11.22
N ASP A 24 -9.71 -2.96 12.30
CA ASP A 24 -10.11 -1.55 12.35
C ASP A 24 -8.94 -0.55 12.51
N VAL A 25 -7.76 -1.02 12.83
CA VAL A 25 -6.63 -0.16 13.21
C VAL A 25 -5.81 0.31 12.01
N ILE A 26 -5.82 -0.39 10.88
CA ILE A 26 -4.92 -0.11 9.76
C ILE A 26 -5.22 1.26 9.12
N GLY A 27 -6.47 1.60 8.94
CA GLY A 27 -6.89 2.76 8.16
C GLY A 27 -7.14 4.06 8.93
N THR A 28 -7.29 4.02 10.26
CA THR A 28 -7.54 5.22 11.08
C THR A 28 -6.28 5.62 11.83
N ARG A 29 -5.62 6.69 11.39
CA ARG A 29 -4.31 7.10 11.89
C ARG A 29 -4.16 8.63 12.00
N PRO A 30 -3.22 9.13 12.84
CA PRO A 30 -2.90 10.55 12.91
C PRO A 30 -2.29 11.07 11.60
N LEU A 31 -2.53 12.36 11.33
CA LEU A 31 -1.85 13.09 10.26
C LEU A 31 -0.47 13.55 10.76
N LEU A 32 0.57 13.12 10.08
CA LEU A 32 1.94 13.47 10.41
C LEU A 32 2.45 14.58 9.49
N THR A 33 3.01 15.63 10.08
CA THR A 33 3.64 16.71 9.30
C THR A 33 5.15 16.47 9.28
N ILE A 34 5.63 15.79 8.23
CA ILE A 34 7.04 15.42 8.08
C ILE A 34 7.58 15.79 6.71
N VAL A 35 8.90 15.80 6.59
CA VAL A 35 9.59 15.90 5.29
C VAL A 35 9.89 14.48 4.79
N ARG A 36 9.77 14.22 3.48
CA ARG A 36 9.99 12.87 2.89
C ARG A 36 11.31 12.21 3.33
N LYS A 37 12.39 12.99 3.48
CA LYS A 37 13.69 12.47 3.95
C LYS A 37 13.64 11.89 5.37
N ASP A 38 12.65 12.28 6.17
CA ASP A 38 12.52 11.86 7.56
C ASP A 38 11.58 10.66 7.72
N LEU A 39 11.09 10.07 6.61
CA LEU A 39 10.22 8.88 6.60
C LEU A 39 10.81 7.73 7.41
N HIS A 40 12.13 7.54 7.37
CA HIS A 40 12.81 6.51 8.16
C HIS A 40 12.57 6.61 9.67
N SER A 41 12.24 7.81 10.17
CA SER A 41 12.03 8.01 11.61
C SER A 41 10.70 7.48 12.13
N ILE A 42 9.72 7.29 11.25
CA ILE A 42 8.37 6.84 11.60
C ILE A 42 8.05 5.43 11.10
N LEU A 43 8.91 4.88 10.24
CA LEU A 43 8.74 3.56 9.64
C LEU A 43 9.56 2.50 10.39
N PRO A 44 9.15 1.21 10.34
CA PRO A 44 9.97 0.12 10.82
C PRO A 44 11.36 0.13 10.15
N SER A 45 12.40 -0.17 10.91
CA SER A 45 13.80 -0.11 10.44
C SER A 45 14.17 -1.16 9.39
N ASP A 46 13.34 -2.20 9.25
CA ASP A 46 13.48 -3.30 8.29
C ASP A 46 12.76 -3.03 6.95
N CYS A 47 12.20 -1.82 6.76
CA CYS A 47 11.49 -1.48 5.54
C CYS A 47 12.42 -1.00 4.43
N HIS A 48 12.14 -1.46 3.21
CA HIS A 48 12.70 -0.93 1.97
C HIS A 48 11.82 0.20 1.45
N ILE A 49 12.33 1.45 1.42
CA ILE A 49 11.57 2.62 1.00
C ILE A 49 11.66 2.75 -0.52
N LEU A 50 10.53 2.51 -1.21
CA LEU A 50 10.39 2.45 -2.67
C LEU A 50 9.55 3.62 -3.17
N ILE A 51 10.04 4.85 -2.98
CA ILE A 51 9.33 6.09 -3.32
C ILE A 51 9.98 6.86 -4.49
N ASP A 52 11.22 6.52 -4.83
CA ASP A 52 11.99 7.14 -5.91
C ASP A 52 12.38 6.09 -6.95
N PRO A 53 12.66 6.50 -8.21
CA PRO A 53 12.99 5.56 -9.29
C PRO A 53 14.13 4.59 -8.95
N HIS A 54 15.23 5.09 -8.39
CA HIS A 54 16.42 4.27 -8.15
C HIS A 54 16.22 3.12 -7.15
N PRO A 55 15.66 3.32 -5.92
CA PRO A 55 15.30 2.21 -5.03
C PRO A 55 14.31 1.21 -5.66
N ILE A 56 13.34 1.71 -6.45
CA ILE A 56 12.38 0.87 -7.16
C ILE A 56 13.10 -0.02 -8.17
N GLU A 57 14.02 0.52 -8.96
CA GLU A 57 14.80 -0.24 -9.92
C GLU A 57 15.66 -1.31 -9.26
N GLN A 58 16.33 -0.99 -8.14
CA GLN A 58 17.09 -1.96 -7.36
C GLN A 58 16.23 -3.12 -6.86
N PHE A 59 15.01 -2.80 -6.41
CA PHE A 59 14.04 -3.79 -5.98
C PHE A 59 13.61 -4.71 -7.14
N LEU A 60 13.33 -4.15 -8.32
CA LEU A 60 12.98 -4.91 -9.52
C LEU A 60 14.16 -5.77 -10.01
N ASP A 61 15.40 -5.25 -9.94
CA ASP A 61 16.61 -6.01 -10.24
C ASP A 61 16.75 -7.23 -9.30
N ALA A 62 16.47 -7.06 -8.02
CA ALA A 62 16.51 -8.16 -7.05
C ALA A 62 15.44 -9.22 -7.33
N LEU A 63 14.25 -8.82 -7.81
CA LEU A 63 13.16 -9.73 -8.15
C LEU A 63 13.36 -10.40 -9.50
N ASP A 64 13.65 -9.67 -10.56
CA ASP A 64 13.58 -10.16 -11.95
C ASP A 64 14.87 -10.05 -12.74
N GLY A 65 15.88 -9.36 -12.20
CA GLY A 65 17.22 -9.26 -12.75
C GLY A 65 17.37 -8.26 -13.90
N THR A 66 16.48 -8.28 -14.89
CA THR A 66 16.54 -7.39 -16.07
C THR A 66 15.15 -6.93 -16.49
N PRO A 67 15.04 -5.69 -17.03
CA PRO A 67 13.79 -5.20 -17.59
C PRO A 67 13.24 -6.13 -18.68
N PRO A 68 11.91 -6.16 -18.88
CA PRO A 68 11.32 -6.78 -20.07
C PRO A 68 11.76 -6.05 -21.34
N ASP A 69 11.86 -6.79 -22.44
CA ASP A 69 11.93 -6.18 -23.77
C ASP A 69 10.49 -5.79 -24.20
N TRP A 70 10.12 -4.57 -23.87
CA TRP A 70 8.78 -4.08 -24.18
C TRP A 70 8.51 -4.04 -25.69
N GLY A 71 9.55 -3.84 -26.53
CA GLY A 71 9.40 -3.90 -27.97
C GLY A 71 8.93 -5.27 -28.47
N LEU A 72 9.49 -6.35 -27.88
CA LEU A 72 9.05 -7.71 -28.18
C LEU A 72 7.65 -8.00 -27.62
N VAL A 73 7.31 -7.47 -26.44
CA VAL A 73 5.99 -7.67 -25.83
C VAL A 73 4.91 -6.97 -26.65
N TYR A 74 5.11 -5.71 -27.01
CA TYR A 74 4.14 -4.93 -27.78
C TYR A 74 3.97 -5.44 -29.23
N GLY A 75 5.04 -6.00 -29.84
CA GLY A 75 4.98 -6.45 -31.23
C GLY A 75 4.59 -5.32 -32.18
N HIS A 76 3.38 -5.39 -32.72
CA HIS A 76 2.83 -4.38 -33.65
C HIS A 76 2.02 -3.28 -32.97
N GLY A 77 2.14 -3.14 -31.64
CA GLY A 77 1.44 -2.13 -30.83
C GLY A 77 0.17 -2.63 -30.15
N HIS A 78 -0.65 -1.70 -29.64
CA HIS A 78 -1.83 -2.03 -28.81
C HIS A 78 -2.93 -2.83 -29.54
N HIS A 79 -2.92 -2.86 -30.85
CA HIS A 79 -3.89 -3.61 -31.66
C HIS A 79 -3.35 -4.98 -32.14
N ASP A 80 -2.19 -5.38 -31.66
CA ASP A 80 -1.62 -6.69 -31.99
C ASP A 80 -2.47 -7.79 -31.33
N PRO A 81 -3.04 -8.73 -32.10
CA PRO A 81 -3.94 -9.76 -31.57
C PRO A 81 -3.27 -10.70 -30.57
N ASP A 82 -1.93 -10.82 -30.60
CA ASP A 82 -1.17 -11.72 -29.75
C ASP A 82 -0.59 -11.02 -28.51
N LEU A 83 -0.92 -9.73 -28.29
CA LEU A 83 -0.38 -8.92 -27.18
C LEU A 83 -0.68 -9.56 -25.82
N ASP A 84 -1.94 -9.93 -25.60
CA ASP A 84 -2.38 -10.53 -24.33
C ASP A 84 -1.68 -11.86 -24.06
N GLU A 85 -1.48 -12.69 -25.09
CA GLU A 85 -0.76 -13.96 -24.96
C GLU A 85 0.71 -13.73 -24.59
N ARG A 86 1.37 -12.74 -25.21
CA ARG A 86 2.76 -12.40 -24.88
C ARG A 86 2.90 -11.84 -23.46
N LEU A 87 1.98 -10.99 -23.01
CA LEU A 87 1.94 -10.50 -21.63
C LEU A 87 1.73 -11.63 -20.62
N PHE A 88 0.80 -12.53 -20.92
CA PHE A 88 0.54 -13.67 -20.07
C PHE A 88 1.77 -14.60 -19.98
N ALA A 89 2.42 -14.87 -21.10
CA ALA A 89 3.64 -15.66 -21.14
C ALA A 89 4.79 -14.99 -20.37
N LEU A 90 4.94 -13.66 -20.49
CA LEU A 90 5.91 -12.87 -19.73
C LEU A 90 5.67 -13.02 -18.22
N ASN A 91 4.44 -12.77 -17.75
CA ASN A 91 4.10 -12.88 -16.34
C ASN A 91 4.41 -14.30 -15.80
N ARG A 92 3.92 -15.35 -16.46
CA ARG A 92 4.17 -16.74 -16.03
C ARG A 92 5.66 -17.09 -15.97
N LYS A 93 6.43 -16.66 -16.96
CA LYS A 93 7.88 -16.88 -16.99
C LYS A 93 8.56 -16.20 -15.80
N ARG A 94 8.19 -14.95 -15.53
CA ARG A 94 8.74 -14.15 -14.43
C ARG A 94 8.38 -14.72 -13.08
N ASP A 95 7.12 -15.13 -12.86
CA ASP A 95 6.67 -15.76 -11.62
C ASP A 95 7.48 -17.02 -11.29
N ALA A 96 7.72 -17.88 -12.28
CA ALA A 96 8.55 -19.07 -12.11
C ALA A 96 10.01 -18.72 -11.72
N MET A 97 10.54 -17.59 -12.18
CA MET A 97 11.92 -17.15 -11.90
C MET A 97 12.07 -16.49 -10.53
N ARG A 98 10.98 -16.00 -9.93
CA ARG A 98 10.99 -15.34 -8.61
C ARG A 98 10.97 -16.30 -7.44
N ALA A 99 10.51 -17.54 -7.65
CA ALA A 99 10.39 -18.53 -6.60
C ALA A 99 11.67 -18.64 -5.77
N GLY A 100 11.54 -18.46 -4.43
CA GLY A 100 12.65 -18.53 -3.49
C GLY A 100 13.57 -17.30 -3.41
N LYS A 101 13.32 -16.24 -4.15
CA LYS A 101 14.12 -15.02 -4.04
C LYS A 101 13.84 -14.27 -2.73
N ALA A 102 14.89 -13.82 -2.05
CA ALA A 102 14.79 -13.11 -0.78
C ALA A 102 13.98 -11.81 -0.87
N ALA A 103 14.01 -11.13 -2.03
CA ALA A 103 13.28 -9.88 -2.24
C ALA A 103 11.75 -10.05 -2.17
N LEU A 104 11.21 -11.26 -2.35
CA LEU A 104 9.78 -11.55 -2.12
C LEU A 104 9.35 -11.37 -0.66
N GLN A 105 10.30 -11.47 0.27
CA GLN A 105 10.05 -11.34 1.71
C GLN A 105 10.33 -9.93 2.24
N TRP A 106 10.71 -8.99 1.37
CA TRP A 106 10.98 -7.64 1.80
C TRP A 106 9.71 -6.94 2.26
N ARG A 107 9.79 -6.26 3.40
CA ARG A 107 8.80 -5.28 3.80
C ARG A 107 9.08 -4.00 3.04
N VAL A 108 8.12 -3.58 2.22
CA VAL A 108 8.26 -2.43 1.33
C VAL A 108 7.39 -1.28 1.79
N VAL A 109 7.83 -0.06 1.47
CA VAL A 109 7.06 1.17 1.67
C VAL A 109 6.96 1.90 0.34
N PHE A 110 5.75 2.28 -0.04
CA PHE A 110 5.47 3.09 -1.21
C PHE A 110 4.44 4.17 -0.89
N LEU A 111 4.32 5.16 -1.76
CA LEU A 111 3.38 6.25 -1.59
C LEU A 111 2.20 6.14 -2.54
N TRP A 112 1.03 6.53 -2.04
CA TRP A 112 -0.14 6.89 -2.83
C TRP A 112 -0.49 8.35 -2.58
N SER A 113 -1.06 9.01 -3.61
CA SER A 113 -1.64 10.34 -3.46
C SER A 113 -3.00 10.25 -2.79
N ALA A 114 -3.32 11.24 -1.98
CA ALA A 114 -4.64 11.37 -1.40
C ALA A 114 -5.06 12.84 -1.31
N GLU A 115 -6.37 13.06 -1.34
CA GLU A 115 -7.00 14.35 -1.12
C GLU A 115 -7.98 14.23 0.06
N LEU A 116 -7.93 15.17 1.00
CA LEU A 116 -8.92 15.23 2.07
C LEU A 116 -10.28 15.56 1.45
N SER A 117 -11.29 14.72 1.73
CA SER A 117 -12.61 14.90 1.12
C SER A 117 -13.64 15.44 2.11
N ARG A 118 -14.04 14.65 3.10
CA ARG A 118 -15.12 15.01 4.03
C ARG A 118 -14.64 14.95 5.48
N TYR A 119 -14.96 16.00 6.24
CA TYR A 119 -14.80 15.99 7.69
C TYR A 119 -15.92 15.20 8.36
N ASP A 120 -15.56 14.28 9.24
CA ASP A 120 -16.48 13.55 10.10
C ASP A 120 -16.37 14.08 11.54
N PRO A 121 -17.42 14.75 12.05
CA PRO A 121 -17.40 15.29 13.42
C PRO A 121 -17.41 14.21 14.49
N THR A 122 -17.83 12.97 14.15
CA THR A 122 -17.89 11.86 15.12
C THR A 122 -16.51 11.36 15.48
N THR A 123 -15.65 11.20 14.49
CA THR A 123 -14.26 10.76 14.68
C THR A 123 -13.29 11.93 14.86
N GLY A 124 -13.68 13.15 14.47
CA GLY A 124 -12.79 14.30 14.36
C GLY A 124 -11.78 14.19 13.24
N GLY A 125 -11.98 13.25 12.32
CA GLY A 125 -11.11 12.92 11.21
C GLY A 125 -11.65 13.37 9.85
N PHE A 126 -10.90 13.04 8.80
CA PHE A 126 -11.26 13.31 7.42
C PHE A 126 -11.20 12.00 6.62
N SER A 127 -12.23 11.75 5.80
CA SER A 127 -12.18 10.72 4.77
C SER A 127 -11.33 11.18 3.59
N LEU A 128 -10.85 10.23 2.79
CA LEU A 128 -9.88 10.45 1.72
C LEU A 128 -10.42 10.00 0.36
N ALA A 129 -10.09 10.77 -0.67
CA ALA A 129 -10.05 10.29 -2.03
C ALA A 129 -8.58 9.91 -2.33
N ILE A 130 -8.35 8.70 -2.83
CA ILE A 130 -7.00 8.15 -2.98
C ILE A 130 -6.73 7.73 -4.42
N GLY A 131 -5.46 7.74 -4.80
CA GLY A 131 -5.01 7.28 -6.11
C GLY A 131 -3.56 6.83 -6.13
N PRO A 132 -3.19 5.94 -7.07
CA PRO A 132 -1.82 5.49 -7.20
C PRO A 132 -0.89 6.61 -7.68
N ILE A 133 0.39 6.51 -7.32
CA ILE A 133 1.47 7.27 -7.93
C ILE A 133 2.12 6.40 -9.00
N PHE A 134 2.28 6.95 -10.21
CA PHE A 134 2.98 6.32 -11.32
C PHE A 134 4.41 6.84 -11.36
N THR A 135 5.39 5.97 -11.23
CA THR A 135 6.82 6.33 -11.18
C THR A 135 7.52 5.81 -12.45
N PRO A 136 7.96 6.70 -13.36
CA PRO A 136 8.79 6.30 -14.50
C PRO A 136 10.14 5.74 -14.04
N THR A 137 10.53 4.61 -14.59
CA THR A 137 11.80 3.92 -14.32
C THR A 137 12.38 3.36 -15.63
N ARG A 138 13.62 2.86 -15.61
CA ARG A 138 14.21 2.14 -16.76
C ARG A 138 13.50 0.80 -17.08
N TRP A 139 12.67 0.30 -16.14
CA TRP A 139 11.87 -0.91 -16.30
C TRP A 139 10.56 -0.66 -17.04
N GLY A 140 10.08 0.57 -17.05
CA GLY A 140 8.75 1.01 -17.44
C GLY A 140 8.14 1.89 -16.37
N VAL A 141 6.83 2.08 -16.41
CA VAL A 141 6.09 2.84 -15.40
C VAL A 141 5.71 1.90 -14.25
N VAL A 142 6.16 2.22 -13.03
CA VAL A 142 5.84 1.42 -11.85
C VAL A 142 4.69 2.04 -11.07
N ARG A 143 3.71 1.20 -10.74
CA ARG A 143 2.55 1.54 -9.93
C ARG A 143 2.34 0.47 -8.87
N PHE A 144 2.61 0.76 -7.61
CA PHE A 144 2.32 -0.17 -6.53
C PHE A 144 0.81 -0.36 -6.35
N LYS A 145 0.37 -1.61 -6.26
CA LYS A 145 -1.03 -2.00 -6.10
C LYS A 145 -1.21 -2.65 -4.73
N PRO A 146 -1.98 -2.07 -3.81
CA PRO A 146 -2.47 -2.81 -2.65
C PRO A 146 -3.28 -4.03 -3.10
N GLU A 147 -3.09 -5.20 -2.46
CA GLU A 147 -3.96 -6.37 -2.65
C GLU A 147 -5.42 -5.97 -2.36
N GLU A 148 -5.61 -5.33 -1.21
CA GLU A 148 -6.85 -4.69 -0.82
C GLU A 148 -6.57 -3.30 -0.27
N VAL A 149 -7.40 -2.33 -0.64
CA VAL A 149 -7.35 -1.00 -0.03
C VAL A 149 -8.11 -1.05 1.28
N PRO A 150 -7.49 -0.65 2.43
CA PRO A 150 -8.21 -0.61 3.70
C PRO A 150 -9.49 0.23 3.59
N SER A 151 -10.62 -0.31 4.04
CA SER A 151 -11.95 0.29 3.87
C SER A 151 -12.19 1.52 4.76
N ASN A 152 -11.39 1.68 5.82
CA ASN A 152 -11.56 2.68 6.88
C ASN A 152 -10.46 3.76 6.87
N LEU A 153 -10.06 4.22 5.68
CA LEU A 153 -9.05 5.27 5.55
C LEU A 153 -9.58 6.61 6.11
N VAL A 154 -9.24 6.89 7.35
CA VAL A 154 -9.59 8.13 8.07
C VAL A 154 -8.34 8.73 8.67
N VAL A 155 -8.04 9.98 8.31
CA VAL A 155 -6.91 10.73 8.85
C VAL A 155 -7.37 11.63 10.00
N ILE A 156 -6.68 11.56 11.14
CA ILE A 156 -6.99 12.33 12.35
C ILE A 156 -5.86 13.33 12.61
N PRO A 157 -6.02 14.60 12.21
CA PRO A 157 -5.06 15.64 12.55
C PRO A 157 -5.10 16.01 14.04
N ASP A 158 -4.01 16.60 14.53
CA ASP A 158 -4.07 17.29 15.82
C ASP A 158 -5.13 18.41 15.84
N PRO A 159 -5.63 18.83 16.99
CA PRO A 159 -6.75 19.79 17.07
C PRO A 159 -6.49 21.11 16.35
N GLY A 160 -5.26 21.65 16.42
CA GLY A 160 -4.90 22.90 15.75
C GLY A 160 -4.90 22.79 14.25
N THR A 161 -4.26 21.75 13.72
CA THR A 161 -4.22 21.43 12.28
C THR A 161 -5.62 21.12 11.76
N ARG A 162 -6.42 20.34 12.50
CA ARG A 162 -7.79 19.97 12.14
C ARG A 162 -8.66 21.18 11.81
N ASP A 163 -8.64 22.21 12.67
CA ASP A 163 -9.47 23.39 12.48
C ASP A 163 -9.02 24.23 11.26
N VAL A 164 -7.73 24.24 10.97
CA VAL A 164 -7.20 24.87 9.76
C VAL A 164 -7.65 24.12 8.51
N LEU A 165 -7.48 22.81 8.47
CA LEU A 165 -7.87 21.97 7.34
C LEU A 165 -9.38 22.05 7.08
N ARG A 166 -10.21 22.00 8.14
CA ARG A 166 -11.65 22.13 8.03
C ARG A 166 -12.06 23.45 7.38
N ARG A 167 -11.47 24.58 7.79
CA ARG A 167 -11.74 25.89 7.17
C ARG A 167 -11.30 25.94 5.71
N GLN A 168 -10.18 25.34 5.36
CA GLN A 168 -9.71 25.27 3.98
C GLN A 168 -10.66 24.46 3.09
N LEU A 169 -11.13 23.29 3.54
CA LEU A 169 -12.12 22.49 2.83
C LEU A 169 -13.45 23.23 2.67
N GLN A 170 -13.92 23.92 3.72
CA GLN A 170 -15.14 24.74 3.64
C GLN A 170 -15.02 25.90 2.64
N ALA A 171 -13.79 26.40 2.44
CA ALA A 171 -13.48 27.40 1.42
C ALA A 171 -13.25 26.80 0.02
N GLY A 172 -13.53 25.50 -0.18
CA GLY A 172 -13.38 24.80 -1.45
C GLY A 172 -11.93 24.56 -1.87
N ARG A 173 -10.99 24.63 -0.95
CA ARG A 173 -9.57 24.36 -1.26
C ARG A 173 -9.30 22.85 -1.25
N LYS A 174 -8.57 22.38 -2.26
CA LYS A 174 -8.00 21.04 -2.26
C LYS A 174 -6.87 20.94 -1.26
N ILE A 175 -6.82 19.84 -0.53
CA ILE A 175 -5.77 19.56 0.44
C ILE A 175 -5.20 18.19 0.10
N ASP A 176 -4.04 18.23 -0.54
CA ASP A 176 -3.31 17.04 -0.94
C ASP A 176 -2.45 16.55 0.22
N ILE A 177 -2.46 15.25 0.44
CA ILE A 177 -1.60 14.52 1.36
C ILE A 177 -1.02 13.31 0.66
N GLU A 178 -0.07 12.64 1.29
CA GLU A 178 0.46 11.36 0.83
C GLU A 178 0.11 10.27 1.83
N ILE A 179 -0.10 9.06 1.33
CA ILE A 179 -0.26 7.87 2.16
C ILE A 179 0.97 7.00 1.96
N ALA A 180 1.77 6.81 3.00
CA ALA A 180 2.80 5.78 3.00
C ALA A 180 2.15 4.45 3.40
N MET A 181 2.18 3.50 2.48
CA MET A 181 1.67 2.14 2.66
C MET A 181 2.84 1.21 2.91
N VAL A 182 2.79 0.47 4.00
CA VAL A 182 3.80 -0.52 4.41
C VAL A 182 3.20 -1.90 4.26
N GLY A 183 3.95 -2.84 3.68
CA GLY A 183 3.48 -4.21 3.54
C GLY A 183 4.49 -5.13 2.89
N GLN A 184 4.04 -6.32 2.52
CA GLN A 184 4.84 -7.35 1.85
C GLN A 184 4.20 -7.74 0.52
N LEU A 185 5.04 -8.16 -0.44
CA LEU A 185 4.53 -8.72 -1.70
C LEU A 185 3.68 -9.96 -1.42
N ILE A 186 2.61 -10.14 -2.20
CA ILE A 186 1.85 -11.39 -2.15
C ILE A 186 2.59 -12.49 -2.91
N PRO A 187 2.63 -13.73 -2.41
CA PRO A 187 3.47 -14.78 -2.99
C PRO A 187 3.14 -15.15 -4.44
N ASP A 188 1.85 -15.26 -4.76
CA ASP A 188 1.38 -15.83 -6.03
C ASP A 188 1.24 -14.78 -7.15
N GLU A 189 1.07 -13.51 -6.81
CA GLU A 189 0.94 -12.39 -7.74
C GLU A 189 1.85 -11.21 -7.31
N SER A 190 3.10 -11.51 -6.97
CA SER A 190 4.01 -10.52 -6.41
C SER A 190 4.28 -9.33 -7.32
N LEU A 191 4.27 -9.55 -8.63
CA LEU A 191 4.57 -8.52 -9.63
C LEU A 191 3.84 -8.82 -10.93
N VAL A 192 2.96 -7.93 -11.35
CA VAL A 192 2.20 -8.03 -12.59
C VAL A 192 2.79 -7.07 -13.63
N TYR A 193 3.09 -7.58 -14.82
CA TYR A 193 3.44 -6.79 -16.00
C TYR A 193 2.19 -6.59 -16.85
N ASP A 194 1.99 -5.35 -17.29
CA ASP A 194 0.86 -4.95 -18.13
C ASP A 194 1.30 -3.90 -19.15
N PHE A 195 0.45 -3.49 -20.05
CA PHE A 195 0.73 -2.43 -21.01
C PHE A 195 0.24 -1.07 -20.50
N SER A 196 0.94 0.01 -20.91
CA SER A 196 0.50 1.36 -20.64
C SER A 196 -0.47 1.82 -21.73
N HIS A 197 -1.60 2.39 -21.33
CA HIS A 197 -2.54 3.03 -22.25
C HIS A 197 -2.13 4.45 -22.64
N ASP A 198 -1.28 5.09 -21.80
CA ASP A 198 -0.95 6.51 -21.93
C ASP A 198 0.38 6.75 -22.68
N ASP A 199 1.33 5.81 -22.55
CA ASP A 199 2.68 5.92 -23.16
C ASP A 199 2.95 4.75 -24.10
N GLU A 200 2.95 5.00 -25.39
CA GLU A 200 3.30 3.97 -26.40
C GLU A 200 4.73 3.45 -26.15
N GLY A 201 4.84 2.14 -25.99
CA GLY A 201 6.12 1.44 -25.84
C GLY A 201 6.64 1.33 -24.41
N LEU A 202 5.97 1.90 -23.41
CA LEU A 202 6.28 1.67 -22.01
C LEU A 202 5.27 0.73 -21.38
N GLY A 203 5.76 -0.34 -20.77
CA GLY A 203 4.89 -1.23 -19.97
C GLY A 203 4.64 -0.68 -18.58
N ILE A 204 3.56 -1.15 -17.97
CA ILE A 204 3.25 -0.93 -16.56
C ILE A 204 3.71 -2.13 -15.75
N ILE A 205 4.34 -1.86 -14.62
CA ILE A 205 4.77 -2.86 -13.66
C ILE A 205 4.05 -2.61 -12.34
N MET A 206 3.33 -3.61 -11.88
CA MET A 206 2.52 -3.51 -10.68
C MET A 206 2.99 -4.50 -9.60
N PRO A 207 3.85 -4.07 -8.66
CA PRO A 207 4.08 -4.82 -7.43
C PRO A 207 2.79 -4.87 -6.61
N VAL A 208 2.32 -6.09 -6.30
CA VAL A 208 1.09 -6.29 -5.51
C VAL A 208 1.46 -6.53 -4.06
N VAL A 209 0.95 -5.70 -3.17
CA VAL A 209 1.38 -5.63 -1.77
C VAL A 209 0.19 -5.83 -0.84
N ARG A 210 0.31 -6.77 0.09
CA ARG A 210 -0.58 -6.90 1.24
C ARG A 210 -0.23 -5.84 2.26
N ILE A 211 -1.16 -4.93 2.53
CA ILE A 211 -0.93 -3.79 3.41
C ILE A 211 -1.03 -4.22 4.87
N GLU A 212 0.01 -3.90 5.64
CA GLU A 212 0.10 -4.13 7.08
C GLU A 212 -0.14 -2.85 7.88
N ARG A 213 0.22 -1.69 7.28
CA ARG A 213 0.17 -0.39 7.96
C ARG A 213 0.08 0.74 6.94
N VAL A 214 -0.62 1.82 7.33
CA VAL A 214 -0.64 3.10 6.59
C VAL A 214 -0.19 4.24 7.50
N GLU A 215 0.46 5.26 6.91
CA GLU A 215 0.77 6.52 7.58
C GLU A 215 0.37 7.69 6.68
N TYR A 216 -0.26 8.70 7.25
CA TYR A 216 -0.73 9.88 6.53
C TYR A 216 0.25 11.03 6.70
N LEU A 217 0.68 11.60 5.59
CA LEU A 217 1.77 12.56 5.52
C LEU A 217 1.27 13.86 4.90
N LEU A 218 1.32 14.94 5.67
CA LEU A 218 1.18 16.28 5.14
C LEU A 218 2.59 16.81 4.81
N ALA A 219 2.94 16.82 3.52
CA ALA A 219 4.25 17.28 3.07
C ALA A 219 4.48 18.74 3.47
N ARG A 220 5.53 19.02 4.24
CA ARG A 220 6.05 20.39 4.39
C ARG A 220 6.71 20.77 3.06
N ARG A 221 6.17 21.80 2.42
CA ARG A 221 6.81 22.45 1.27
C ARG A 221 8.01 23.28 1.72
#